data_9deec36c806addb3f2bd6e61afe91142
#
_entry.id   9deec36c806addb3f2bd6e61afe91142
#
_cell.length_a   1.000
_cell.length_b   1.000
_cell.length_c   1.000
_cell.angle_alpha   90.00
_cell.angle_beta   90.00
_cell.angle_gamma   90.00
#
_symmetry.space_group_name_H-M   'P 1'
#
loop_
_entity.id
_entity.type
_entity.pdbx_description
1 polymer ?
#
loop_
_entity_poly.entity_id
_entity_poly.type
_entity_poly.pdbx_seq_one_letter_code
_entity_poly.pdbx_strand_id
1 'polypeptide(L)'
;MSTTVRSPSDIAVPAPAPNHQTRAGEREIVNSPKRLARIAGLLYLFVGIFGGFAEGFVDPRMYVAGDAAATAGNVVANAGVVRLGVVAHLLDGAFFIFTALTLFILLKHVQQSVARAMVILVALATGIICLNAVFQFEALRVATDSSYAAAFGIAGANAVALLLLDIQHYGTLIAQVFFGLWLAPLGYLAYKSGLFPRWLGVVLIMAAVCYLVDLLAAFLAPDIAATIHPFVGIPVPAIAEISMVFYLLIIGVKTIKPDQNVASPDERILAAA
;
A
#
# COMPACT_ATOMS: atom_id res chain seq x y z
N MET A 1 54.70 57.84 -22.00
CA MET A 1 55.06 56.58 -21.37
C MET A 1 54.65 56.68 -19.90
N SER A 2 53.54 56.11 -19.56
CA SER A 2 53.05 56.07 -18.17
C SER A 2 52.65 54.64 -17.84
N THR A 3 53.49 53.98 -17.09
CA THR A 3 53.31 52.62 -16.61
C THR A 3 52.47 52.61 -15.36
N THR A 4 51.24 52.13 -15.47
CA THR A 4 50.34 51.89 -14.32
C THR A 4 50.74 50.57 -13.66
N VAL A 5 51.21 50.63 -12.42
CA VAL A 5 51.52 49.51 -11.54
C VAL A 5 50.18 48.97 -10.99
N ARG A 6 49.84 47.71 -11.27
CA ARG A 6 48.70 47.00 -10.72
C ARG A 6 49.01 46.60 -9.27
N SER A 7 48.08 46.91 -8.35
CA SER A 7 48.13 46.54 -6.94
C SER A 7 47.87 45.01 -6.74
N PRO A 8 48.54 44.33 -5.79
CA PRO A 8 48.43 42.89 -5.59
C PRO A 8 47.28 42.42 -4.65
N SER A 9 46.13 43.10 -4.65
CA SER A 9 45.10 42.83 -3.64
C SER A 9 43.81 42.15 -4.13
N ASP A 10 43.79 41.58 -5.36
CA ASP A 10 42.59 40.83 -5.87
C ASP A 10 42.82 39.35 -6.06
N ILE A 11 43.37 38.65 -5.02
CA ILE A 11 43.28 37.20 -4.94
C ILE A 11 41.99 36.86 -4.21
N ALA A 12 40.92 36.59 -4.98
CA ALA A 12 39.67 36.05 -4.44
C ALA A 12 40.00 34.68 -3.83
N VAL A 13 39.85 34.60 -2.49
CA VAL A 13 39.96 33.31 -1.76
C VAL A 13 38.72 32.47 -2.18
N PRO A 14 38.92 31.28 -2.75
CA PRO A 14 37.79 30.43 -3.09
C PRO A 14 37.04 30.04 -1.82
N ALA A 15 35.70 30.14 -1.87
CA ALA A 15 34.85 29.73 -0.77
C ALA A 15 35.11 28.25 -0.41
N PRO A 16 35.18 27.89 0.88
CA PRO A 16 35.45 26.51 1.29
C PRO A 16 34.37 25.59 0.70
N ALA A 17 34.81 24.52 0.03
CA ALA A 17 33.92 23.49 -0.51
C ALA A 17 33.07 22.91 0.62
N PRO A 18 31.77 22.67 0.39
CA PRO A 18 30.87 22.14 1.41
C PRO A 18 31.42 20.81 1.94
N ASN A 19 31.56 20.74 3.25
CA ASN A 19 32.21 19.64 3.98
C ASN A 19 31.52 18.32 3.64
N HIS A 20 32.23 17.38 3.03
CA HIS A 20 31.73 16.06 2.63
C HIS A 20 31.18 15.26 3.83
N GLN A 21 31.66 15.55 5.06
CA GLN A 21 31.20 14.89 6.28
C GLN A 21 29.77 15.31 6.69
N THR A 22 29.37 16.59 6.49
CA THR A 22 28.00 17.05 6.77
C THR A 22 26.98 16.41 5.81
N ARG A 23 27.34 16.26 4.53
CA ARG A 23 26.46 15.60 3.55
C ARG A 23 26.34 14.08 3.76
N ALA A 24 27.38 13.44 4.27
CA ALA A 24 27.33 12.01 4.64
C ALA A 24 26.47 11.78 5.87
N GLY A 25 26.60 12.60 6.92
CA GLY A 25 25.79 12.53 8.13
C GLY A 25 24.30 12.82 7.87
N GLU A 26 23.97 13.81 7.02
CA GLU A 26 22.58 14.09 6.65
C GLU A 26 21.94 12.95 5.83
N ARG A 27 22.70 12.29 4.95
CA ARG A 27 22.22 11.11 4.21
C ARG A 27 22.04 9.88 5.12
N GLU A 28 22.88 9.72 6.12
CA GLU A 28 22.80 8.62 7.09
C GLU A 28 21.57 8.77 8.01
N ILE A 29 21.25 10.00 8.43
CA ILE A 29 20.06 10.31 9.26
C ILE A 29 18.76 10.09 8.46
N VAL A 30 18.73 10.41 7.18
CA VAL A 30 17.54 10.24 6.31
C VAL A 30 17.28 8.77 5.98
N ASN A 31 18.31 7.93 5.93
CA ASN A 31 18.24 6.52 5.51
C ASN A 31 18.33 5.49 6.66
N SER A 32 18.08 5.87 7.91
CA SER A 32 18.02 4.88 8.99
C SER A 32 16.92 3.84 8.70
N PRO A 33 17.24 2.53 8.61
CA PRO A 33 16.27 1.47 8.32
C PRO A 33 15.07 1.48 9.27
N LYS A 34 15.26 1.85 10.54
CA LYS A 34 14.17 1.98 11.52
C LYS A 34 13.21 3.12 11.19
N ARG A 35 13.74 4.28 10.77
CA ARG A 35 12.91 5.42 10.38
C ARG A 35 12.08 5.09 9.14
N LEU A 36 12.73 4.49 8.14
CA LEU A 36 12.06 4.06 6.91
C LEU A 36 10.96 3.04 7.19
N ALA A 37 11.22 2.06 8.06
CA ALA A 37 10.23 1.08 8.49
C ALA A 37 9.02 1.73 9.18
N ARG A 38 9.25 2.71 10.08
CA ARG A 38 8.15 3.43 10.74
C ARG A 38 7.34 4.28 9.77
N ILE A 39 7.99 4.90 8.78
CA ILE A 39 7.28 5.62 7.70
C ILE A 39 6.42 4.63 6.90
N ALA A 40 6.96 3.48 6.50
CA ALA A 40 6.20 2.43 5.84
C ALA A 40 5.00 1.97 6.69
N GLY A 41 5.20 1.78 7.99
CA GLY A 41 4.13 1.39 8.92
C GLY A 41 3.04 2.45 9.04
N LEU A 42 3.40 3.73 9.07
CA LEU A 42 2.41 4.83 9.10
C LEU A 42 1.60 4.92 7.81
N LEU A 43 2.27 4.81 6.67
CA LEU A 43 1.61 4.78 5.37
C LEU A 43 0.67 3.58 5.25
N TYR A 44 1.13 2.39 5.69
CA TYR A 44 0.32 1.17 5.68
C TYR A 44 -0.86 1.24 6.66
N LEU A 45 -0.72 1.93 7.79
CA LEU A 45 -1.83 2.20 8.69
C LEU A 45 -2.92 3.03 7.98
N PHE A 46 -2.54 4.04 7.20
CA PHE A 46 -3.51 4.83 6.42
C PHE A 46 -4.20 3.99 5.33
N VAL A 47 -3.51 3.05 4.68
CA VAL A 47 -4.14 2.06 3.80
C VAL A 47 -5.25 1.31 4.56
N GLY A 48 -4.95 0.75 5.72
CA GLY A 48 -5.96 0.05 6.54
C GLY A 48 -7.13 0.93 7.00
N ILE A 49 -6.88 2.20 7.33
CA ILE A 49 -7.92 3.14 7.75
C ILE A 49 -8.84 3.50 6.57
N PHE A 50 -8.28 3.92 5.43
CA PHE A 50 -9.06 4.38 4.29
C PHE A 50 -9.72 3.22 3.55
N GLY A 51 -9.02 2.10 3.32
CA GLY A 51 -9.59 0.89 2.75
C GLY A 51 -10.66 0.29 3.64
N GLY A 52 -10.40 0.14 4.94
CA GLY A 52 -11.39 -0.33 5.92
C GLY A 52 -12.63 0.56 6.02
N PHE A 53 -12.47 1.89 5.92
CA PHE A 53 -13.60 2.80 5.86
C PHE A 53 -14.40 2.63 4.55
N ALA A 54 -13.72 2.61 3.40
CA ALA A 54 -14.38 2.50 2.10
C ALA A 54 -15.06 1.13 1.92
N GLU A 55 -14.29 0.05 1.98
CA GLU A 55 -14.78 -1.31 1.70
C GLU A 55 -15.56 -1.92 2.87
N GLY A 56 -15.16 -1.65 4.11
CA GLY A 56 -15.77 -2.25 5.30
C GLY A 56 -16.97 -1.46 5.85
N PHE A 57 -17.04 -0.15 5.62
CA PHE A 57 -18.09 0.68 6.18
C PHE A 57 -19.03 1.28 5.11
N VAL A 58 -18.48 1.83 4.01
CA VAL A 58 -19.30 2.53 3.00
C VAL A 58 -19.98 1.55 2.06
N ASP A 59 -19.20 0.65 1.42
CA ASP A 59 -19.71 -0.23 0.37
C ASP A 59 -20.87 -1.12 0.83
N PRO A 60 -20.85 -1.76 2.03
CA PRO A 60 -21.98 -2.55 2.51
C PRO A 60 -23.24 -1.75 2.81
N ARG A 61 -23.13 -0.42 2.94
CA ARG A 61 -24.29 0.47 3.17
C ARG A 61 -24.99 0.91 1.90
N MET A 62 -24.34 0.79 0.77
CA MET A 62 -24.88 1.19 -0.52
C MET A 62 -25.49 0.02 -1.27
N TYR A 63 -24.73 -1.05 -1.38
CA TYR A 63 -24.96 -2.14 -2.31
C TYR A 63 -25.85 -3.24 -1.72
N VAL A 64 -26.92 -3.57 -2.44
CA VAL A 64 -27.79 -4.72 -2.19
C VAL A 64 -27.85 -5.53 -3.47
N ALA A 65 -27.20 -6.68 -3.48
CA ALA A 65 -27.10 -7.54 -4.67
C ALA A 65 -28.50 -7.90 -5.22
N GLY A 66 -28.71 -7.64 -6.51
CA GLY A 66 -29.95 -7.95 -7.20
C GLY A 66 -31.13 -7.04 -6.90
N ASP A 67 -31.01 -6.04 -6.00
CA ASP A 67 -32.08 -5.10 -5.67
C ASP A 67 -31.72 -3.67 -6.08
N ALA A 68 -32.14 -3.27 -7.28
CA ALA A 68 -31.86 -1.95 -7.86
C ALA A 68 -32.54 -0.80 -7.07
N ALA A 69 -33.75 -1.02 -6.57
CA ALA A 69 -34.49 0.02 -5.84
C ALA A 69 -33.87 0.26 -4.46
N ALA A 70 -33.55 -0.80 -3.71
CA ALA A 70 -32.88 -0.70 -2.42
C ALA A 70 -31.48 -0.07 -2.58
N THR A 71 -30.70 -0.51 -3.57
CA THR A 71 -29.36 0.03 -3.85
C THR A 71 -29.41 1.53 -4.15
N ALA A 72 -30.26 1.97 -5.10
CA ALA A 72 -30.40 3.38 -5.42
C ALA A 72 -30.91 4.20 -4.22
N GLY A 73 -31.90 3.69 -3.49
CA GLY A 73 -32.41 4.31 -2.27
C GLY A 73 -31.33 4.50 -1.21
N ASN A 74 -30.50 3.48 -0.98
CA ASN A 74 -29.38 3.54 -0.03
C ASN A 74 -28.32 4.57 -0.47
N VAL A 75 -27.99 4.61 -1.75
CA VAL A 75 -27.03 5.58 -2.32
C VAL A 75 -27.53 7.02 -2.10
N VAL A 76 -28.81 7.28 -2.36
CA VAL A 76 -29.42 8.60 -2.16
C VAL A 76 -29.43 8.97 -0.66
N ALA A 77 -29.87 8.04 0.20
CA ALA A 77 -29.95 8.27 1.64
C ALA A 77 -28.58 8.53 2.27
N ASN A 78 -27.51 7.93 1.72
CA ASN A 78 -26.15 8.03 2.22
C ASN A 78 -25.22 8.85 1.31
N ALA A 79 -25.74 9.73 0.46
CA ALA A 79 -24.97 10.42 -0.58
C ALA A 79 -23.67 11.11 -0.08
N GLY A 80 -23.68 11.69 1.11
CA GLY A 80 -22.50 12.28 1.75
C GLY A 80 -21.43 11.23 2.10
N VAL A 81 -21.87 10.10 2.67
CA VAL A 81 -20.99 8.99 3.06
C VAL A 81 -20.38 8.32 1.81
N VAL A 82 -21.17 8.18 0.74
CA VAL A 82 -20.72 7.64 -0.55
C VAL A 82 -19.61 8.50 -1.15
N ARG A 83 -19.75 9.84 -1.12
CA ARG A 83 -18.69 10.76 -1.55
C ARG A 83 -17.40 10.61 -0.74
N LEU A 84 -17.53 10.47 0.58
CA LEU A 84 -16.39 10.21 1.46
C LEU A 84 -15.75 8.85 1.14
N GLY A 85 -16.55 7.82 0.79
CA GLY A 85 -16.05 6.53 0.33
C GLY A 85 -15.21 6.63 -0.93
N VAL A 86 -15.66 7.39 -1.94
CA VAL A 86 -14.87 7.66 -3.16
C VAL A 86 -13.53 8.29 -2.82
N VAL A 87 -13.52 9.32 -1.96
CA VAL A 87 -12.27 9.97 -1.54
C VAL A 87 -11.38 9.00 -0.76
N ALA A 88 -11.98 8.16 0.08
CA ALA A 88 -11.24 7.17 0.85
C ALA A 88 -10.58 6.12 -0.05
N HIS A 89 -11.25 5.61 -1.09
CA HIS A 89 -10.65 4.71 -2.07
C HIS A 89 -9.45 5.35 -2.79
N LEU A 90 -9.53 6.64 -3.17
CA LEU A 90 -8.43 7.34 -3.81
C LEU A 90 -7.23 7.54 -2.86
N LEU A 91 -7.50 7.86 -1.59
CA LEU A 91 -6.46 7.98 -0.58
C LEU A 91 -5.83 6.64 -0.24
N ASP A 92 -6.64 5.58 -0.12
CA ASP A 92 -6.17 4.21 0.05
C ASP A 92 -5.17 3.83 -1.04
N GLY A 93 -5.55 3.97 -2.31
CA GLY A 93 -4.66 3.69 -3.43
C GLY A 93 -3.37 4.50 -3.40
N ALA A 94 -3.43 5.81 -3.09
CA ALA A 94 -2.25 6.65 -2.99
C ALA A 94 -1.31 6.19 -1.86
N PHE A 95 -1.84 5.95 -0.66
CA PHE A 95 -1.05 5.45 0.46
C PHE A 95 -0.49 4.05 0.21
N PHE A 96 -1.23 3.21 -0.52
CA PHE A 96 -0.77 1.87 -0.87
C PHE A 96 0.48 1.90 -1.76
N ILE A 97 0.50 2.76 -2.78
CA ILE A 97 1.70 2.97 -3.61
C ILE A 97 2.88 3.47 -2.77
N PHE A 98 2.68 4.48 -1.92
CA PHE A 98 3.76 5.00 -1.07
C PHE A 98 4.26 3.97 -0.07
N THR A 99 3.37 3.13 0.46
CA THR A 99 3.75 1.98 1.30
C THR A 99 4.67 1.03 0.54
N ALA A 100 4.27 0.60 -0.66
CA ALA A 100 5.05 -0.32 -1.48
C ALA A 100 6.42 0.26 -1.88
N LEU A 101 6.47 1.54 -2.25
CA LEU A 101 7.72 2.24 -2.58
C LEU A 101 8.66 2.34 -1.37
N THR A 102 8.12 2.63 -0.19
CA THR A 102 8.92 2.71 1.04
C THR A 102 9.45 1.33 1.45
N LEU A 103 8.61 0.29 1.35
CA LEU A 103 9.03 -1.10 1.57
C LEU A 103 10.04 -1.58 0.52
N PHE A 104 9.90 -1.15 -0.74
CA PHE A 104 10.90 -1.41 -1.77
C PHE A 104 12.27 -0.85 -1.38
N ILE A 105 12.33 0.41 -0.95
CA ILE A 105 13.59 1.04 -0.52
C ILE A 105 14.20 0.25 0.64
N LEU A 106 13.36 -0.19 1.60
CA LEU A 106 13.78 -0.94 2.78
C LEU A 106 14.28 -2.35 2.43
N LEU A 107 13.68 -3.04 1.46
CA LEU A 107 13.85 -4.48 1.23
C LEU A 107 14.58 -4.84 -0.07
N LYS A 108 14.83 -3.88 -0.98
CA LYS A 108 15.49 -4.14 -2.28
C LYS A 108 16.88 -4.76 -2.16
N HIS A 109 17.56 -4.59 -1.01
CA HIS A 109 18.87 -5.18 -0.76
C HIS A 109 18.84 -6.70 -0.58
N VAL A 110 17.66 -7.27 -0.23
CA VAL A 110 17.46 -8.72 -0.08
C VAL A 110 17.36 -9.39 -1.45
N GLN A 111 16.42 -8.93 -2.27
CA GLN A 111 16.26 -9.37 -3.66
C GLN A 111 15.48 -8.32 -4.46
N GLN A 112 16.19 -7.58 -5.29
CA GLN A 112 15.64 -6.41 -5.99
C GLN A 112 14.51 -6.76 -6.97
N SER A 113 14.59 -7.90 -7.67
CA SER A 113 13.54 -8.35 -8.61
C SER A 113 12.21 -8.62 -7.89
N VAL A 114 12.26 -9.30 -6.74
CA VAL A 114 11.07 -9.58 -5.92
C VAL A 114 10.48 -8.31 -5.33
N ALA A 115 11.35 -7.38 -4.88
CA ALA A 115 10.91 -6.08 -4.38
C ALA A 115 10.26 -5.22 -5.49
N ARG A 116 10.74 -5.29 -6.74
CA ARG A 116 10.08 -4.65 -7.90
C ARG A 116 8.73 -5.27 -8.20
N ALA A 117 8.65 -6.60 -8.21
CA ALA A 117 7.38 -7.30 -8.42
C ALA A 117 6.31 -6.87 -7.41
N MET A 118 6.68 -6.71 -6.13
CA MET A 118 5.79 -6.20 -5.09
C MET A 118 5.20 -4.83 -5.46
N VAL A 119 6.03 -3.88 -5.92
CA VAL A 119 5.57 -2.54 -6.31
C VAL A 119 4.66 -2.61 -7.54
N ILE A 120 4.97 -3.44 -8.53
CA ILE A 120 4.15 -3.61 -9.74
C ILE A 120 2.76 -4.15 -9.36
N LEU A 121 2.69 -5.15 -8.49
CA LEU A 121 1.43 -5.74 -8.03
C LEU A 121 0.56 -4.71 -7.30
N VAL A 122 1.16 -3.89 -6.45
CA VAL A 122 0.45 -2.79 -5.77
C VAL A 122 -0.01 -1.73 -6.77
N ALA A 123 0.80 -1.39 -7.78
CA ALA A 123 0.40 -0.43 -8.80
C ALA A 123 -0.82 -0.92 -9.61
N LEU A 124 -0.89 -2.21 -9.93
CA LEU A 124 -2.04 -2.83 -10.58
C LEU A 124 -3.28 -2.79 -9.68
N ALA A 125 -3.15 -3.18 -8.41
CA ALA A 125 -4.21 -3.10 -7.42
C ALA A 125 -4.77 -1.66 -7.31
N THR A 126 -3.88 -0.69 -7.14
CA THR A 126 -4.26 0.74 -7.05
C THR A 126 -4.97 1.24 -8.30
N GLY A 127 -4.52 0.81 -9.50
CA GLY A 127 -5.20 1.16 -10.75
C GLY A 127 -6.65 0.69 -10.77
N ILE A 128 -6.92 -0.52 -10.27
CA ILE A 128 -8.28 -1.08 -10.17
C ILE A 128 -9.09 -0.34 -9.09
N ILE A 129 -8.52 -0.06 -7.91
CA ILE A 129 -9.18 0.73 -6.85
C ILE A 129 -9.63 2.09 -7.38
N CYS A 130 -8.74 2.82 -8.06
CA CYS A 130 -9.07 4.12 -8.63
C CYS A 130 -10.16 4.04 -9.71
N LEU A 131 -10.14 2.99 -10.55
CA LEU A 131 -11.17 2.77 -11.55
C LEU A 131 -12.52 2.43 -10.89
N ASN A 132 -12.53 1.60 -9.85
CA ASN A 132 -13.74 1.25 -9.09
C ASN A 132 -14.37 2.49 -8.42
N ALA A 133 -13.56 3.42 -7.94
CA ALA A 133 -14.05 4.69 -7.39
C ALA A 133 -14.82 5.53 -8.42
N VAL A 134 -14.50 5.42 -9.72
CA VAL A 134 -15.28 6.06 -10.80
C VAL A 134 -16.67 5.45 -10.89
N PHE A 135 -16.80 4.13 -10.87
CA PHE A 135 -18.11 3.45 -10.93
C PHE A 135 -18.95 3.80 -9.71
N GLN A 136 -18.39 3.84 -8.53
CA GLN A 136 -19.07 4.28 -7.31
C GLN A 136 -19.58 5.72 -7.42
N PHE A 137 -18.77 6.63 -7.93
CA PHE A 137 -19.15 8.03 -8.11
C PHE A 137 -20.25 8.18 -9.18
N GLU A 138 -20.17 7.46 -10.31
CA GLU A 138 -21.18 7.49 -11.33
C GLU A 138 -22.52 6.86 -10.85
N ALA A 139 -22.48 5.81 -10.03
CA ALA A 139 -23.68 5.28 -9.40
C ALA A 139 -24.39 6.34 -8.52
N LEU A 140 -23.61 7.11 -7.76
CA LEU A 140 -24.14 8.23 -6.98
C LEU A 140 -24.76 9.30 -7.89
N ARG A 141 -24.10 9.67 -8.99
CA ARG A 141 -24.65 10.65 -9.97
C ARG A 141 -25.94 10.17 -10.56
N VAL A 142 -25.99 8.93 -11.05
CA VAL A 142 -27.19 8.33 -11.65
C VAL A 142 -28.36 8.31 -10.66
N ALA A 143 -28.09 7.99 -9.40
CA ALA A 143 -29.13 7.90 -8.38
C ALA A 143 -29.64 9.28 -7.89
N THR A 144 -28.83 10.35 -8.01
CA THR A 144 -29.18 11.67 -7.45
C THR A 144 -29.53 12.73 -8.48
N ASP A 145 -29.16 12.57 -9.75
CA ASP A 145 -29.44 13.52 -10.82
C ASP A 145 -30.73 13.14 -11.55
N SER A 146 -31.72 14.01 -11.46
CA SER A 146 -33.05 13.80 -12.06
C SER A 146 -33.03 13.65 -13.60
N SER A 147 -31.96 14.07 -14.28
CA SER A 147 -31.84 13.91 -15.72
C SER A 147 -31.78 12.44 -16.15
N TYR A 148 -31.16 11.57 -15.34
CA TYR A 148 -31.14 10.12 -15.58
C TYR A 148 -32.52 9.49 -15.41
N ALA A 149 -33.28 9.88 -14.37
CA ALA A 149 -34.65 9.42 -14.19
C ALA A 149 -35.60 9.93 -15.29
N ALA A 150 -35.36 11.14 -15.80
CA ALA A 150 -36.11 11.67 -16.94
C ALA A 150 -35.80 10.91 -18.24
N ALA A 151 -34.56 10.50 -18.45
CA ALA A 151 -34.14 9.79 -19.67
C ALA A 151 -34.50 8.30 -19.66
N PHE A 152 -34.32 7.59 -18.53
CA PHE A 152 -34.45 6.14 -18.43
C PHE A 152 -35.69 5.68 -17.64
N GLY A 153 -36.46 6.60 -17.06
CA GLY A 153 -37.43 6.29 -16.02
C GLY A 153 -36.74 5.94 -14.69
N ILE A 154 -37.50 6.00 -13.58
CA ILE A 154 -36.94 5.73 -12.24
C ILE A 154 -36.38 4.30 -12.15
N ALA A 155 -37.12 3.31 -12.65
CA ALA A 155 -36.65 1.91 -12.62
C ALA A 155 -35.39 1.70 -13.47
N GLY A 156 -35.29 2.36 -14.63
CA GLY A 156 -34.09 2.30 -15.48
C GLY A 156 -32.88 2.97 -14.83
N ALA A 157 -33.04 4.14 -14.21
CA ALA A 157 -31.96 4.81 -13.49
C ALA A 157 -31.47 3.95 -12.30
N ASN A 158 -32.38 3.35 -11.53
CA ASN A 158 -32.02 2.44 -10.44
C ASN A 158 -31.24 1.23 -10.95
N ALA A 159 -31.66 0.64 -12.09
CA ALA A 159 -30.95 -0.49 -12.68
C ALA A 159 -29.53 -0.12 -13.14
N VAL A 160 -29.35 1.08 -13.70
CA VAL A 160 -28.01 1.58 -14.08
C VAL A 160 -27.14 1.82 -12.83
N ALA A 161 -27.68 2.39 -11.76
CA ALA A 161 -26.97 2.57 -10.50
C ALA A 161 -26.51 1.23 -9.90
N LEU A 162 -27.38 0.22 -9.89
CA LEU A 162 -27.04 -1.14 -9.48
C LEU A 162 -25.93 -1.72 -10.35
N LEU A 163 -26.04 -1.63 -11.67
CA LEU A 163 -25.03 -2.14 -12.62
C LEU A 163 -23.64 -1.54 -12.34
N LEU A 164 -23.57 -0.24 -12.09
CA LEU A 164 -22.31 0.44 -11.78
C LEU A 164 -21.70 -0.07 -10.47
N LEU A 165 -22.52 -0.33 -9.45
CA LEU A 165 -22.05 -0.89 -8.18
C LEU A 165 -21.75 -2.39 -8.27
N ASP A 166 -22.42 -3.15 -9.14
CA ASP A 166 -22.01 -4.53 -9.48
C ASP A 166 -20.63 -4.54 -10.10
N ILE A 167 -20.35 -3.63 -11.07
CA ILE A 167 -19.01 -3.50 -11.68
C ILE A 167 -17.96 -3.17 -10.63
N GLN A 168 -18.25 -2.23 -9.71
CA GLN A 168 -17.35 -1.89 -8.60
C GLN A 168 -17.11 -3.10 -7.71
N HIS A 169 -18.17 -3.81 -7.27
CA HIS A 169 -18.09 -4.97 -6.39
C HIS A 169 -17.23 -6.09 -7.00
N TYR A 170 -17.51 -6.50 -8.24
CA TYR A 170 -16.71 -7.52 -8.92
C TYR A 170 -15.31 -7.02 -9.28
N GLY A 171 -15.15 -5.73 -9.55
CA GLY A 171 -13.84 -5.11 -9.74
C GLY A 171 -12.96 -5.20 -8.48
N THR A 172 -13.55 -5.00 -7.30
CA THR A 172 -12.84 -5.20 -6.01
C THR A 172 -12.45 -6.65 -5.80
N LEU A 173 -13.35 -7.61 -6.11
CA LEU A 173 -12.98 -9.04 -6.09
C LEU A 173 -11.80 -9.36 -7.02
N ILE A 174 -11.77 -8.79 -8.23
CA ILE A 174 -10.64 -8.95 -9.15
C ILE A 174 -9.37 -8.33 -8.58
N ALA A 175 -9.46 -7.17 -7.92
CA ALA A 175 -8.31 -6.53 -7.27
C ALA A 175 -7.70 -7.40 -6.17
N GLN A 176 -8.47 -8.28 -5.53
CA GLN A 176 -7.99 -9.23 -4.51
C GLN A 176 -6.89 -10.16 -5.02
N VAL A 177 -6.82 -10.43 -6.33
CA VAL A 177 -5.67 -11.14 -6.93
C VAL A 177 -4.37 -10.42 -6.56
N PHE A 178 -4.35 -9.11 -6.75
CA PHE A 178 -3.17 -8.29 -6.53
C PHE A 178 -2.94 -8.01 -5.05
N PHE A 179 -4.01 -7.92 -4.23
CA PHE A 179 -3.92 -7.86 -2.77
C PHE A 179 -3.32 -9.14 -2.17
N GLY A 180 -3.66 -10.30 -2.71
CA GLY A 180 -3.02 -11.55 -2.32
C GLY A 180 -1.58 -11.63 -2.82
N LEU A 181 -1.38 -11.39 -4.12
CA LEU A 181 -0.08 -11.58 -4.74
C LEU A 181 1.01 -10.63 -4.21
N TRP A 182 0.71 -9.39 -3.77
CA TRP A 182 1.73 -8.49 -3.22
C TRP A 182 2.24 -8.92 -1.84
N LEU A 183 1.40 -9.63 -1.06
CA LEU A 183 1.81 -10.16 0.25
C LEU A 183 2.82 -11.31 0.12
N ALA A 184 2.80 -12.06 -0.97
CA ALA A 184 3.76 -13.15 -1.19
C ALA A 184 5.21 -12.62 -1.30
N PRO A 185 5.56 -11.67 -2.20
CA PRO A 185 6.89 -11.07 -2.22
C PRO A 185 7.23 -10.31 -0.94
N LEU A 186 6.27 -9.61 -0.32
CA LEU A 186 6.50 -8.94 0.96
C LEU A 186 6.88 -9.96 2.05
N GLY A 187 6.11 -11.03 2.19
CA GLY A 187 6.36 -12.09 3.16
C GLY A 187 7.70 -12.79 2.92
N TYR A 188 8.03 -13.10 1.67
CA TYR A 188 9.32 -13.66 1.29
C TYR A 188 10.49 -12.73 1.66
N LEU A 189 10.40 -11.46 1.31
CA LEU A 189 11.43 -10.46 1.63
C LEU A 189 11.56 -10.26 3.14
N ALA A 190 10.44 -10.19 3.87
CA ALA A 190 10.45 -10.10 5.33
C ALA A 190 11.13 -11.32 5.97
N TYR A 191 10.82 -12.53 5.48
CA TYR A 191 11.42 -13.77 5.97
C TYR A 191 12.93 -13.84 5.74
N LYS A 192 13.40 -13.39 4.56
CA LYS A 192 14.81 -13.46 4.15
C LYS A 192 15.67 -12.31 4.68
N SER A 193 15.08 -11.16 4.97
CA SER A 193 15.82 -9.93 5.31
C SER A 193 16.59 -9.98 6.64
N GLY A 194 16.19 -10.85 7.57
CA GLY A 194 16.68 -10.80 8.96
C GLY A 194 16.16 -9.59 9.75
N LEU A 195 15.52 -8.60 9.09
CA LEU A 195 14.98 -7.39 9.71
C LEU A 195 13.69 -7.65 10.50
N PHE A 196 12.98 -8.72 10.15
CA PHE A 196 11.69 -9.11 10.73
C PHE A 196 11.78 -10.50 11.38
N PRO A 197 10.88 -10.82 12.31
CA PRO A 197 10.76 -12.19 12.80
C PRO A 197 10.22 -13.08 11.65
N ARG A 198 10.76 -14.29 11.51
CA ARG A 198 10.41 -15.21 10.42
C ARG A 198 8.92 -15.55 10.38
N TRP A 199 8.26 -15.65 11.54
CA TRP A 199 6.83 -15.95 11.61
C TRP A 199 5.99 -14.90 10.86
N LEU A 200 6.38 -13.60 10.91
CA LEU A 200 5.66 -12.53 10.22
C LEU A 200 5.69 -12.72 8.69
N GLY A 201 6.85 -13.12 8.14
CA GLY A 201 6.95 -13.47 6.72
C GLY A 201 6.09 -14.66 6.34
N VAL A 202 6.02 -15.69 7.19
CA VAL A 202 5.19 -16.90 6.97
C VAL A 202 3.70 -16.55 6.98
N VAL A 203 3.24 -15.75 7.96
CA VAL A 203 1.83 -15.35 8.07
C VAL A 203 1.39 -14.50 6.87
N LEU A 204 2.26 -13.60 6.37
CA LEU A 204 1.99 -12.83 5.15
C LEU A 204 1.85 -13.72 3.90
N ILE A 205 2.70 -14.76 3.75
CA ILE A 205 2.57 -15.71 2.64
C ILE A 205 1.28 -16.54 2.79
N MET A 206 0.93 -16.95 4.01
CA MET A 206 -0.35 -17.62 4.25
C MET A 206 -1.55 -16.73 3.89
N ALA A 207 -1.50 -15.46 4.24
CA ALA A 207 -2.53 -14.49 3.88
C ALA A 207 -2.65 -14.34 2.35
N ALA A 208 -1.54 -14.34 1.61
CA ALA A 208 -1.55 -14.35 0.15
C ALA A 208 -2.33 -15.56 -0.40
N VAL A 209 -2.08 -16.75 0.14
CA VAL A 209 -2.80 -17.98 -0.26
C VAL A 209 -4.29 -17.87 0.09
N CYS A 210 -4.62 -17.34 1.27
CA CYS A 210 -6.01 -17.19 1.71
C CYS A 210 -6.78 -16.24 0.79
N TYR A 211 -6.22 -15.08 0.42
CA TYR A 211 -6.83 -14.17 -0.57
C TYR A 211 -7.11 -14.87 -1.90
N LEU A 212 -6.16 -15.64 -2.42
CA LEU A 212 -6.32 -16.33 -3.70
C LEU A 212 -7.36 -17.45 -3.62
N VAL A 213 -7.40 -18.20 -2.53
CA VAL A 213 -8.40 -19.25 -2.30
C VAL A 213 -9.79 -18.66 -2.20
N ASP A 214 -9.96 -17.61 -1.42
CA ASP A 214 -11.24 -16.89 -1.26
C ASP A 214 -11.76 -16.36 -2.59
N LEU A 215 -10.90 -15.68 -3.35
CA LEU A 215 -11.21 -15.19 -4.69
C LEU A 215 -11.64 -16.31 -5.64
N LEU A 216 -10.84 -17.39 -5.72
CA LEU A 216 -11.15 -18.50 -6.63
C LEU A 216 -12.47 -19.17 -6.24
N ALA A 217 -12.71 -19.32 -4.93
CA ALA A 217 -13.98 -19.83 -4.44
C ALA A 217 -15.15 -18.93 -4.84
N ALA A 218 -15.01 -17.61 -4.70
CA ALA A 218 -16.04 -16.63 -5.06
C ALA A 218 -16.51 -16.76 -6.51
N PHE A 219 -15.58 -17.02 -7.45
CA PHE A 219 -15.92 -17.17 -8.87
C PHE A 219 -16.29 -18.58 -9.30
N LEU A 220 -15.67 -19.61 -8.72
CA LEU A 220 -15.81 -20.99 -9.19
C LEU A 220 -16.81 -21.83 -8.37
N ALA A 221 -17.00 -21.46 -7.10
CA ALA A 221 -17.83 -22.23 -6.16
C ALA A 221 -18.47 -21.28 -5.12
N PRO A 222 -19.46 -20.45 -5.50
CA PRO A 222 -20.03 -19.39 -4.64
C PRO A 222 -20.56 -19.93 -3.31
N ASP A 223 -21.17 -21.13 -3.27
CA ASP A 223 -21.68 -21.74 -2.05
C ASP A 223 -20.56 -22.08 -1.06
N ILE A 224 -19.41 -22.54 -1.59
CA ILE A 224 -18.21 -22.78 -0.77
C ILE A 224 -17.65 -21.45 -0.29
N ALA A 225 -17.57 -20.44 -1.17
CA ALA A 225 -17.10 -19.11 -0.82
C ALA A 225 -17.88 -18.52 0.34
N ALA A 226 -19.21 -18.56 0.30
CA ALA A 226 -20.08 -18.08 1.38
C ALA A 226 -19.77 -18.75 2.74
N THR A 227 -19.35 -20.02 2.70
CA THR A 227 -18.98 -20.78 3.91
C THR A 227 -17.59 -20.44 4.43
N ILE A 228 -16.58 -20.29 3.54
CA ILE A 228 -15.18 -20.14 3.95
C ILE A 228 -14.77 -18.68 4.16
N HIS A 229 -15.37 -17.73 3.43
CA HIS A 229 -15.03 -16.32 3.47
C HIS A 229 -14.94 -15.72 4.89
N PRO A 230 -15.90 -15.99 5.82
CA PRO A 230 -15.82 -15.47 7.19
C PRO A 230 -14.60 -15.96 7.98
N PHE A 231 -13.98 -17.04 7.58
CA PHE A 231 -12.83 -17.66 8.29
C PHE A 231 -11.50 -17.40 7.57
N VAL A 232 -11.51 -17.39 6.25
CA VAL A 232 -10.30 -17.37 5.40
C VAL A 232 -10.14 -16.01 4.72
N GLY A 233 -11.22 -15.45 4.19
CA GLY A 233 -11.17 -14.24 3.36
C GLY A 233 -10.83 -12.98 4.13
N ILE A 234 -11.31 -12.82 5.37
CA ILE A 234 -11.12 -11.61 6.17
C ILE A 234 -10.11 -11.82 7.32
N PRO A 235 -10.28 -12.82 8.24
CA PRO A 235 -9.50 -12.84 9.47
C PRO A 235 -8.01 -13.07 9.24
N VAL A 236 -7.64 -14.00 8.36
CA VAL A 236 -6.22 -14.38 8.17
C VAL A 236 -5.43 -13.24 7.53
N PRO A 237 -5.89 -12.63 6.41
CA PRO A 237 -5.24 -11.43 5.86
C PRO A 237 -5.17 -10.28 6.85
N ALA A 238 -6.28 -9.96 7.54
CA ALA A 238 -6.33 -8.87 8.50
C ALA A 238 -5.31 -9.06 9.63
N ILE A 239 -5.21 -10.25 10.22
CA ILE A 239 -4.21 -10.55 11.27
C ILE A 239 -2.80 -10.37 10.73
N ALA A 240 -2.50 -10.84 9.52
CA ALA A 240 -1.19 -10.74 8.92
C ALA A 240 -0.78 -9.29 8.68
N GLU A 241 -1.65 -8.52 8.04
CA GLU A 241 -1.39 -7.12 7.68
C GLU A 241 -1.34 -6.21 8.89
N ILE A 242 -2.29 -6.34 9.83
CA ILE A 242 -2.28 -5.60 11.10
C ILE A 242 -1.01 -5.92 11.89
N SER A 243 -0.58 -7.19 11.95
CA SER A 243 0.67 -7.58 12.62
C SER A 243 1.88 -6.91 11.97
N MET A 244 1.91 -6.82 10.63
CA MET A 244 2.98 -6.14 9.89
C MET A 244 2.98 -4.63 10.17
N VAL A 245 1.81 -3.98 10.15
CA VAL A 245 1.65 -2.56 10.46
C VAL A 245 2.17 -2.24 11.86
N PHE A 246 1.71 -2.98 12.88
CA PHE A 246 2.16 -2.75 14.25
C PHE A 246 3.64 -3.04 14.43
N TYR A 247 4.17 -4.08 13.80
CA TYR A 247 5.61 -4.35 13.87
C TYR A 247 6.43 -3.20 13.28
N LEU A 248 6.05 -2.70 12.10
CA LEU A 248 6.70 -1.56 11.45
C LEU A 248 6.65 -0.29 12.29
N LEU A 249 5.51 0.01 12.92
CA LEU A 249 5.31 1.24 13.71
C LEU A 249 6.06 1.18 15.05
N ILE A 250 5.92 0.10 15.79
CA ILE A 250 6.42 0.00 17.17
C ILE A 250 7.90 -0.36 17.17
N ILE A 251 8.25 -1.46 16.52
CA ILE A 251 9.60 -2.01 16.53
C ILE A 251 10.43 -1.43 15.37
N GLY A 252 9.83 -1.27 14.20
CA GLY A 252 10.49 -0.90 12.96
C GLY A 252 11.20 -2.10 12.34
N VAL A 253 12.51 -2.21 12.59
CA VAL A 253 13.33 -3.34 12.15
C VAL A 253 14.28 -3.77 13.26
N LYS A 254 14.66 -5.05 13.26
CA LYS A 254 15.72 -5.56 14.15
C LYS A 254 17.03 -4.88 13.81
N THR A 255 17.76 -4.46 14.84
CA THR A 255 19.13 -3.97 14.66
C THR A 255 20.04 -5.19 14.45
N ILE A 256 20.59 -5.34 13.26
CA ILE A 256 21.63 -6.33 12.99
C ILE A 256 22.88 -5.77 13.68
N LYS A 257 23.32 -6.38 14.79
CA LYS A 257 24.63 -6.09 15.38
C LYS A 257 25.66 -6.57 14.37
N PRO A 258 26.68 -5.76 13.99
CA PRO A 258 27.81 -6.26 13.24
C PRO A 258 28.42 -7.43 14.02
N ASP A 259 28.73 -8.52 13.33
CA ASP A 259 29.44 -9.64 13.95
C ASP A 259 30.74 -9.12 14.51
N GLN A 260 30.87 -9.10 15.85
CA GLN A 260 32.08 -8.69 16.56
C GLN A 260 33.21 -9.72 16.39
N ASN A 261 32.99 -10.79 15.62
CA ASN A 261 33.97 -11.87 15.40
C ASN A 261 34.81 -11.70 14.13
N VAL A 262 34.75 -10.55 13.43
CA VAL A 262 35.77 -10.26 12.42
C VAL A 262 36.94 -9.66 13.18
N ALA A 263 37.86 -10.53 13.65
CA ALA A 263 39.15 -10.11 14.16
C ALA A 263 39.78 -9.12 13.18
N SER A 264 40.19 -7.96 13.68
CA SER A 264 40.80 -6.93 12.88
C SER A 264 42.03 -7.53 12.12
N PRO A 265 42.36 -7.02 10.94
CA PRO A 265 43.57 -7.49 10.21
C PRO A 265 44.82 -7.50 11.09
N ASP A 266 44.90 -6.58 12.06
CA ASP A 266 46.03 -6.49 13.00
C ASP A 266 46.03 -7.62 14.05
N GLU A 267 44.85 -8.11 14.53
CA GLU A 267 44.81 -9.24 15.43
C GLU A 267 45.17 -10.57 14.76
N ARG A 268 44.90 -10.70 13.46
CA ARG A 268 45.35 -11.89 12.67
C ARG A 268 46.87 -11.93 12.45
N ILE A 269 47.52 -10.77 12.37
CA ILE A 269 48.95 -10.68 12.25
C ILE A 269 49.64 -11.02 13.58
N LEU A 270 49.08 -10.57 14.71
CA LEU A 270 49.59 -10.87 16.04
C LEU A 270 49.40 -12.35 16.49
N ALA A 271 48.40 -13.03 15.95
CA ALA A 271 48.19 -14.46 16.22
C ALA A 271 49.02 -15.40 15.33
N ALA A 272 49.68 -14.86 14.31
CA ALA A 272 50.55 -15.60 13.36
C ALA A 272 52.03 -15.38 13.61
N ALA A 273 52.45 -14.53 14.56
CA ALA A 273 53.81 -14.28 15.01
C ALA A 273 54.11 -14.98 16.34
#